data_9465ba2aa90dd0f52442e99fce1756ff
#
_entry.id   9465ba2aa90dd0f52442e99fce1756ff
#
_cell.length_a   1.000
_cell.length_b   1.000
_cell.length_c   1.000
_cell.angle_alpha   90.00
_cell.angle_beta   90.00
_cell.angle_gamma   90.00
#
_symmetry.space_group_name_H-M   'P 1'
#
loop_
_entity.id
_entity.type
_entity.pdbx_description
1 polymer ?
#
loop_
_entity_poly.entity_id
_entity_poly.type
_entity_poly.pdbx_seq_one_letter_code
_entity_poly.pdbx_strand_id
1 'polypeptide(L)'
;MGRTHRTEVVIIGGGLAGICTALELLNKGTPCIILDRDTPERFGGLARDAFGGMALCDTPLQKLNGIHDSPELLLRDWLSFADFQADDKWPARWAEMYAQRNNPDVYRWLLQQGVRFFPAVNWVERGDYAPGNSVPRYHIVWGTGWELAEVLIDRLRSHPNAAKLTIKFCHFVEDFIVERGKVIGCTGMDEANNEGFEVKADTVVVATGGINGNLEKVRANWPADWASPPEVILNGSHPFADGWLHEKVVAQGGVVTHLDWQWNYAAGIRHPKPRMPLHGLSLIPPKSALWMDSSGSRIGPRPMVTGFDTNKLCERVCHQPHGYTLSLIHI
;
A
#
# COMPACT_ATOMS: atom_id res chain seq x y z
N MET A 1 3.90 7.52 35.50
CA MET A 1 4.75 6.47 34.91
C MET A 1 3.89 5.72 33.90
N GLY A 2 4.31 5.64 32.64
CA GLY A 2 3.57 4.95 31.60
C GLY A 2 3.48 3.43 31.85
N ARG A 3 2.50 2.78 31.21
CA ARG A 3 2.33 1.31 31.30
C ARG A 3 3.44 0.62 30.54
N THR A 4 4.21 -0.25 31.18
CA THR A 4 5.24 -1.07 30.53
C THR A 4 4.66 -2.44 30.15
N HIS A 5 4.86 -2.85 28.91
CA HIS A 5 4.51 -4.17 28.37
C HIS A 5 5.77 -4.91 27.92
N ARG A 6 5.70 -6.24 27.86
CA ARG A 6 6.76 -7.08 27.32
C ARG A 6 6.20 -8.17 26.42
N THR A 7 6.88 -8.45 25.32
CA THR A 7 6.55 -9.52 24.36
C THR A 7 7.81 -9.99 23.64
N GLU A 8 7.74 -11.08 22.88
CA GLU A 8 8.84 -11.47 21.99
C GLU A 8 8.89 -10.57 20.74
N VAL A 9 7.74 -10.24 20.16
CA VAL A 9 7.67 -9.40 18.95
C VAL A 9 6.64 -8.29 19.15
N VAL A 10 7.04 -7.04 18.92
CA VAL A 10 6.11 -5.91 18.78
C VAL A 10 5.98 -5.53 17.31
N ILE A 11 4.75 -5.38 16.86
CA ILE A 11 4.39 -5.00 15.49
C ILE A 11 3.75 -3.61 15.56
N ILE A 12 4.33 -2.66 14.86
CA ILE A 12 3.85 -1.28 14.83
C ILE A 12 3.10 -1.07 13.52
N GLY A 13 1.78 -0.93 13.61
CA GLY A 13 0.83 -0.80 12.51
C GLY A 13 -0.02 -2.06 12.31
N GLY A 14 -1.34 -1.88 12.34
CA GLY A 14 -2.37 -2.91 12.17
C GLY A 14 -2.96 -2.97 10.76
N GLY A 15 -2.18 -2.55 9.74
CA GLY A 15 -2.51 -2.78 8.33
C GLY A 15 -2.25 -4.24 7.90
N LEU A 16 -2.43 -4.56 6.61
CA LEU A 16 -2.23 -5.92 6.10
C LEU A 16 -0.87 -6.51 6.46
N ALA A 17 0.20 -5.72 6.37
CA ALA A 17 1.55 -6.20 6.69
C ALA A 17 1.65 -6.64 8.16
N GLY A 18 1.11 -5.84 9.09
CA GLY A 18 1.09 -6.17 10.52
C GLY A 18 0.21 -7.37 10.82
N ILE A 19 -0.98 -7.45 10.22
CA ILE A 19 -1.93 -8.57 10.39
C ILE A 19 -1.32 -9.88 9.88
N CYS A 20 -0.73 -9.88 8.67
CA CYS A 20 -0.08 -11.07 8.11
C CYS A 20 1.13 -11.50 8.97
N THR A 21 1.93 -10.54 9.45
CA THR A 21 3.04 -10.81 10.38
C THR A 21 2.55 -11.49 11.65
N ALA A 22 1.48 -10.98 12.24
CA ALA A 22 0.90 -11.55 13.46
C ALA A 22 0.36 -12.98 13.21
N LEU A 23 -0.32 -13.22 12.07
CA LEU A 23 -0.79 -14.57 11.70
C LEU A 23 0.37 -15.57 11.61
N GLU A 24 1.46 -15.19 10.94
CA GLU A 24 2.63 -16.06 10.82
C GLU A 24 3.35 -16.29 12.17
N LEU A 25 3.39 -15.30 13.05
CA LEU A 25 3.90 -15.47 14.41
C LEU A 25 3.01 -16.41 15.24
N LEU A 26 1.70 -16.26 15.14
CA LEU A 26 0.74 -17.14 15.82
C LEU A 26 0.84 -18.58 15.31
N ASN A 27 1.04 -18.79 13.99
CA ASN A 27 1.29 -20.11 13.42
C ASN A 27 2.52 -20.78 14.06
N LYS A 28 3.55 -19.99 14.41
CA LYS A 28 4.75 -20.45 15.13
C LYS A 28 4.58 -20.50 16.65
N GLY A 29 3.46 -20.06 17.16
CA GLY A 29 3.22 -19.98 18.61
C GLY A 29 4.00 -18.87 19.31
N THR A 30 4.47 -17.86 18.59
CA THR A 30 5.25 -16.73 19.13
C THR A 30 4.33 -15.64 19.66
N PRO A 31 4.49 -15.19 20.92
CA PRO A 31 3.72 -14.07 21.46
C PRO A 31 4.05 -12.76 20.77
N CYS A 32 3.02 -11.97 20.45
CA CYS A 32 3.21 -10.66 19.84
C CYS A 32 2.18 -9.63 20.30
N ILE A 33 2.56 -8.36 20.15
CA ILE A 33 1.69 -7.20 20.38
C ILE A 33 1.61 -6.41 19.08
N ILE A 34 0.40 -6.12 18.61
CA ILE A 34 0.16 -5.12 17.56
C ILE A 34 -0.16 -3.79 18.27
N LEU A 35 0.56 -2.74 17.89
CA LEU A 35 0.25 -1.36 18.24
C LEU A 35 -0.30 -0.65 17.00
N ASP A 36 -1.56 -0.24 17.04
CA ASP A 36 -2.19 0.50 15.96
C ASP A 36 -2.61 1.88 16.47
N ARG A 37 -2.33 2.91 15.68
CA ARG A 37 -2.70 4.28 16.03
C ARG A 37 -4.18 4.56 15.81
N ASP A 38 -4.84 3.84 14.89
CA ASP A 38 -6.25 4.04 14.62
C ASP A 38 -7.15 3.31 15.63
N THR A 39 -8.45 3.50 15.49
CA THR A 39 -9.44 2.89 16.37
C THR A 39 -9.75 1.44 15.99
N PRO A 40 -10.36 0.64 16.88
CA PRO A 40 -10.72 -0.75 16.58
C PRO A 40 -11.59 -0.91 15.33
N GLU A 41 -12.47 0.07 15.04
CA GLU A 41 -13.38 0.06 13.89
C GLU A 41 -12.64 0.24 12.56
N ARG A 42 -11.40 0.74 12.63
CA ARG A 42 -10.54 1.03 11.46
C ARG A 42 -9.39 0.04 11.30
N PHE A 43 -9.34 -0.98 12.14
CA PHE A 43 -8.31 -2.02 12.06
C PHE A 43 -8.25 -2.64 10.67
N GLY A 44 -7.05 -2.80 10.11
CA GLY A 44 -6.82 -3.24 8.73
C GLY A 44 -6.19 -2.16 7.83
N GLY A 45 -6.09 -0.93 8.32
CA GLY A 45 -5.40 0.18 7.66
C GLY A 45 -6.01 0.57 6.32
N LEU A 46 -5.19 1.11 5.42
CA LEU A 46 -5.61 1.59 4.10
C LEU A 46 -6.24 0.50 3.22
N ALA A 47 -5.91 -0.76 3.46
CA ALA A 47 -6.46 -1.87 2.68
C ALA A 47 -7.99 -1.92 2.73
N ARG A 48 -8.61 -1.52 3.84
CA ARG A 48 -10.08 -1.47 4.00
C ARG A 48 -10.75 -0.53 3.00
N ASP A 49 -10.06 0.51 2.59
CA ASP A 49 -10.57 1.52 1.65
C ASP A 49 -10.11 1.24 0.20
N ALA A 50 -9.26 0.22 0.00
CA ALA A 50 -8.69 -0.12 -1.30
C ALA A 50 -9.64 -0.98 -2.14
N PHE A 51 -9.47 -0.92 -3.47
CA PHE A 51 -10.21 -1.75 -4.41
C PHE A 51 -9.94 -3.24 -4.26
N GLY A 52 -8.81 -3.63 -3.68
CA GLY A 52 -8.45 -5.02 -3.38
C GLY A 52 -7.95 -5.80 -4.59
N GLY A 53 -7.30 -5.14 -5.54
CA GLY A 53 -6.68 -5.79 -6.68
C GLY A 53 -5.21 -6.16 -6.43
N MET A 54 -4.77 -7.28 -6.99
CA MET A 54 -3.42 -7.81 -6.86
C MET A 54 -2.90 -8.28 -8.21
N ALA A 55 -1.65 -7.96 -8.53
CA ALA A 55 -0.97 -8.47 -9.73
C ALA A 55 -0.38 -9.85 -9.41
N LEU A 56 -1.07 -10.92 -9.81
CA LEU A 56 -0.66 -12.30 -9.55
C LEU A 56 -0.46 -13.06 -10.87
N CYS A 57 0.49 -14.00 -10.90
CA CYS A 57 0.80 -14.79 -12.09
C CYS A 57 0.66 -16.30 -11.86
N ASP A 58 0.58 -17.03 -12.98
CA ASP A 58 0.44 -18.50 -13.04
C ASP A 58 -0.66 -19.07 -12.16
N THR A 59 -1.75 -18.32 -11.97
CA THR A 59 -2.85 -18.74 -11.10
C THR A 59 -3.80 -19.70 -11.83
N PRO A 60 -4.48 -20.61 -11.09
CA PRO A 60 -5.58 -21.40 -11.66
C PRO A 60 -6.67 -20.53 -12.30
N LEU A 61 -6.91 -19.34 -11.76
CA LEU A 61 -7.91 -18.40 -12.28
C LEU A 61 -7.48 -17.83 -13.65
N GLN A 62 -6.20 -17.50 -13.85
CA GLN A 62 -5.69 -17.12 -15.18
C GLN A 62 -5.89 -18.27 -16.18
N LYS A 63 -5.54 -19.50 -15.82
CA LYS A 63 -5.72 -20.69 -16.69
C LYS A 63 -7.19 -20.89 -17.07
N LEU A 64 -8.11 -20.73 -16.11
CA LEU A 64 -9.55 -20.78 -16.37
C LEU A 64 -10.01 -19.69 -17.35
N ASN A 65 -9.38 -18.53 -17.33
CA ASN A 65 -9.66 -17.41 -18.25
C ASN A 65 -8.86 -17.49 -19.57
N GLY A 66 -8.17 -18.61 -19.85
CA GLY A 66 -7.37 -18.79 -21.07
C GLY A 66 -6.09 -17.95 -21.12
N ILE A 67 -5.61 -17.47 -19.97
CA ILE A 67 -4.42 -16.63 -19.86
C ILE A 67 -3.22 -17.52 -19.51
N HIS A 68 -2.21 -17.49 -20.37
CA HIS A 68 -0.93 -18.16 -20.15
C HIS A 68 0.07 -17.17 -19.55
N ASP A 69 0.51 -17.42 -18.35
CA ASP A 69 1.45 -16.58 -17.59
C ASP A 69 2.47 -17.43 -16.84
N SER A 70 3.60 -16.83 -16.48
CA SER A 70 4.62 -17.47 -15.65
C SER A 70 5.36 -16.45 -14.78
N PRO A 71 6.08 -16.90 -13.73
CA PRO A 71 6.97 -16.05 -12.95
C PRO A 71 8.01 -15.31 -13.81
N GLU A 72 8.59 -15.98 -14.81
CA GLU A 72 9.59 -15.39 -15.70
C GLU A 72 8.99 -14.32 -16.60
N LEU A 73 7.75 -14.53 -17.07
CA LEU A 73 7.03 -13.55 -17.87
C LEU A 73 6.68 -12.32 -17.04
N LEU A 74 6.19 -12.53 -15.81
CA LEU A 74 5.92 -11.41 -14.89
C LEU A 74 7.20 -10.63 -14.57
N LEU A 75 8.31 -11.32 -14.25
CA LEU A 75 9.56 -10.64 -13.94
C LEU A 75 10.08 -9.83 -15.12
N ARG A 76 10.05 -10.40 -16.33
CA ARG A 76 10.44 -9.69 -17.55
C ARG A 76 9.62 -8.43 -17.75
N ASP A 77 8.30 -8.53 -17.64
CA ASP A 77 7.39 -7.40 -17.79
C ASP A 77 7.63 -6.34 -16.71
N TRP A 78 7.87 -6.76 -15.47
CA TRP A 78 8.16 -5.84 -14.36
C TRP A 78 9.47 -5.10 -14.57
N LEU A 79 10.55 -5.81 -14.90
CA LEU A 79 11.86 -5.19 -15.13
C LEU A 79 11.84 -4.21 -16.33
N SER A 80 11.03 -4.49 -17.35
CA SER A 80 10.89 -3.60 -18.51
C SER A 80 10.12 -2.31 -18.22
N PHE A 81 9.30 -2.29 -17.16
CA PHE A 81 8.44 -1.17 -16.79
C PHE A 81 8.99 -0.34 -15.62
N ALA A 82 9.72 -0.98 -14.69
CA ALA A 82 10.13 -0.37 -13.43
C ALA A 82 11.31 0.61 -13.55
N ASP A 83 12.04 0.59 -14.68
CA ASP A 83 13.21 1.45 -14.93
C ASP A 83 14.22 1.45 -13.77
N PHE A 84 14.51 0.27 -13.21
CA PHE A 84 15.46 0.13 -12.12
C PHE A 84 16.86 0.60 -12.51
N GLN A 85 17.45 1.39 -11.64
CA GLN A 85 18.82 1.87 -11.78
C GLN A 85 19.82 0.86 -11.19
N ALA A 86 21.11 1.06 -11.42
CA ALA A 86 22.16 0.10 -11.01
C ALA A 86 22.27 -0.08 -9.48
N ASP A 87 21.82 0.87 -8.70
CA ASP A 87 21.79 0.86 -7.25
C ASP A 87 20.48 0.33 -6.66
N ASP A 88 19.44 0.11 -7.48
CA ASP A 88 18.14 -0.44 -7.07
C ASP A 88 18.18 -1.96 -6.80
N LYS A 89 19.19 -2.42 -6.09
CA LYS A 89 19.39 -3.84 -5.80
C LYS A 89 18.22 -4.46 -5.01
N TRP A 90 17.70 -3.76 -4.01
CA TRP A 90 16.62 -4.28 -3.18
C TRP A 90 15.26 -4.24 -3.87
N PRO A 91 14.85 -3.15 -4.54
CA PRO A 91 13.64 -3.14 -5.36
C PRO A 91 13.62 -4.25 -6.42
N ALA A 92 14.73 -4.43 -7.16
CA ALA A 92 14.86 -5.48 -8.15
C ALA A 92 14.75 -6.89 -7.54
N ARG A 93 15.40 -7.13 -6.38
CA ARG A 93 15.29 -8.40 -5.65
C ARG A 93 13.87 -8.66 -5.14
N TRP A 94 13.15 -7.64 -4.67
CA TRP A 94 11.74 -7.78 -4.29
C TRP A 94 10.86 -8.14 -5.49
N ALA A 95 11.09 -7.53 -6.65
CA ALA A 95 10.38 -7.88 -7.89
C ALA A 95 10.61 -9.34 -8.29
N GLU A 96 11.86 -9.80 -8.23
CA GLU A 96 12.23 -11.20 -8.48
C GLU A 96 11.53 -12.16 -7.50
N MET A 97 11.63 -11.90 -6.20
CA MET A 97 10.99 -12.74 -5.17
C MET A 97 9.48 -12.75 -5.33
N TYR A 98 8.85 -11.60 -5.58
CA TYR A 98 7.42 -11.53 -5.80
C TYR A 98 6.99 -12.31 -7.03
N ALA A 99 7.69 -12.15 -8.16
CA ALA A 99 7.38 -12.89 -9.37
C ALA A 99 7.40 -14.41 -9.13
N GLN A 100 8.40 -14.91 -8.43
CA GLN A 100 8.55 -16.35 -8.14
C GLN A 100 7.54 -16.85 -7.09
N ARG A 101 7.18 -16.04 -6.11
CA ARG A 101 6.48 -16.48 -4.90
C ARG A 101 5.02 -15.99 -4.77
N ASN A 102 4.54 -15.07 -5.62
CA ASN A 102 3.19 -14.51 -5.48
C ASN A 102 2.08 -15.57 -5.58
N ASN A 103 2.23 -16.62 -6.38
CA ASN A 103 1.25 -17.69 -6.45
C ASN A 103 1.24 -18.55 -5.16
N PRO A 104 2.35 -19.20 -4.73
CA PRO A 104 2.31 -20.02 -3.53
C PRO A 104 2.08 -19.22 -2.25
N ASP A 105 2.73 -18.08 -2.07
CA ASP A 105 2.79 -17.39 -0.78
C ASP A 105 1.74 -16.27 -0.64
N VAL A 106 1.14 -15.82 -1.75
CA VAL A 106 0.07 -14.81 -1.71
C VAL A 106 -1.25 -15.43 -2.18
N TYR A 107 -1.37 -15.84 -3.45
CA TYR A 107 -2.64 -16.32 -3.99
C TYR A 107 -3.18 -17.53 -3.22
N ARG A 108 -2.40 -18.59 -3.12
CA ARG A 108 -2.82 -19.83 -2.44
C ARG A 108 -2.97 -19.64 -0.94
N TRP A 109 -2.09 -18.87 -0.33
CA TRP A 109 -2.19 -18.52 1.09
C TRP A 109 -3.49 -17.77 1.39
N LEU A 110 -3.85 -16.76 0.60
CA LEU A 110 -5.10 -16.02 0.75
C LEU A 110 -6.33 -16.91 0.58
N LEU A 111 -6.32 -17.83 -0.39
CA LEU A 111 -7.40 -18.83 -0.54
C LEU A 111 -7.53 -19.71 0.71
N GLN A 112 -6.42 -20.13 1.32
CA GLN A 112 -6.41 -20.90 2.56
C GLN A 112 -6.98 -20.10 3.75
N GLN A 113 -6.77 -18.79 3.76
CA GLN A 113 -7.39 -17.91 4.75
C GLN A 113 -8.90 -17.74 4.53
N GLY A 114 -9.43 -18.09 3.38
CA GLY A 114 -10.86 -17.95 3.02
C GLY A 114 -11.16 -16.75 2.12
N VAL A 115 -10.14 -16.00 1.70
CA VAL A 115 -10.29 -14.93 0.70
C VAL A 115 -10.72 -15.53 -0.64
N ARG A 116 -11.65 -14.88 -1.31
CA ARG A 116 -12.14 -15.26 -2.64
C ARG A 116 -11.83 -14.16 -3.64
N PHE A 117 -11.56 -14.56 -4.87
CA PHE A 117 -11.32 -13.63 -5.97
C PHE A 117 -12.51 -13.60 -6.94
N PHE A 118 -12.72 -12.46 -7.56
CA PHE A 118 -13.65 -12.31 -8.66
C PHE A 118 -13.22 -13.23 -9.83
N PRO A 119 -14.14 -13.93 -10.51
CA PRO A 119 -13.78 -14.99 -11.46
C PRO A 119 -13.20 -14.53 -12.79
N ALA A 120 -12.93 -13.24 -12.95
CA ALA A 120 -12.29 -12.67 -14.13
C ALA A 120 -11.00 -11.95 -13.76
N VAL A 121 -9.92 -12.24 -14.51
CA VAL A 121 -8.64 -11.56 -14.36
C VAL A 121 -8.57 -10.38 -15.33
N ASN A 122 -8.26 -9.20 -14.81
CA ASN A 122 -8.28 -7.96 -15.58
C ASN A 122 -6.87 -7.47 -15.94
N TRP A 123 -6.84 -6.53 -16.88
CA TRP A 123 -5.64 -5.79 -17.21
C TRP A 123 -5.35 -4.71 -16.16
N VAL A 124 -4.05 -4.50 -15.86
CA VAL A 124 -3.53 -3.37 -15.09
C VAL A 124 -2.14 -3.04 -15.63
N GLU A 125 -1.79 -1.76 -15.69
CA GLU A 125 -0.45 -1.27 -16.05
C GLU A 125 0.16 -2.03 -17.25
N ARG A 126 -0.50 -1.92 -18.41
CA ARG A 126 -0.06 -2.58 -19.66
C ARG A 126 1.18 -1.91 -20.26
N GLY A 127 1.48 -0.69 -19.81
CA GLY A 127 2.41 0.19 -20.46
C GLY A 127 1.81 0.92 -21.67
N ASP A 128 2.18 2.17 -21.85
CA ASP A 128 1.84 3.00 -23.02
C ASP A 128 3.11 3.41 -23.77
N TYR A 129 4.14 3.83 -23.03
CA TYR A 129 5.43 4.28 -23.56
C TYR A 129 6.54 3.26 -23.35
N ALA A 130 6.45 2.49 -22.30
CA ALA A 130 7.29 1.33 -22.02
C ALA A 130 6.41 0.09 -21.92
N PRO A 131 6.93 -1.10 -22.27
CA PRO A 131 6.20 -2.34 -22.07
C PRO A 131 5.90 -2.56 -20.58
N GLY A 132 4.65 -2.87 -20.26
CA GLY A 132 4.21 -3.26 -18.93
C GLY A 132 3.69 -4.69 -18.92
N ASN A 133 2.60 -4.95 -18.19
CA ASN A 133 1.99 -6.28 -18.16
C ASN A 133 1.57 -6.75 -19.55
N SER A 134 2.17 -7.80 -20.05
CA SER A 134 1.90 -8.38 -21.39
C SER A 134 0.68 -9.30 -21.40
N VAL A 135 0.18 -9.68 -20.23
CA VAL A 135 -1.04 -10.47 -20.03
C VAL A 135 -1.85 -9.93 -18.85
N PRO A 136 -3.17 -10.23 -18.76
CA PRO A 136 -3.97 -9.85 -17.61
C PRO A 136 -3.47 -10.52 -16.33
N ARG A 137 -3.25 -9.72 -15.27
CA ARG A 137 -2.75 -10.18 -13.96
C ARG A 137 -3.54 -9.65 -12.78
N TYR A 138 -4.48 -8.73 -13.02
CA TYR A 138 -5.18 -8.04 -11.95
C TYR A 138 -6.31 -8.90 -11.39
N HIS A 139 -6.02 -9.54 -10.26
CA HIS A 139 -6.98 -10.35 -9.50
C HIS A 139 -7.65 -9.47 -8.48
N ILE A 140 -8.97 -9.39 -8.55
CA ILE A 140 -9.77 -8.55 -7.65
C ILE A 140 -10.36 -9.43 -6.55
N VAL A 141 -10.18 -9.05 -5.31
CA VAL A 141 -10.80 -9.72 -4.16
C VAL A 141 -12.31 -9.50 -4.23
N TRP A 142 -13.07 -10.55 -4.06
CA TRP A 142 -14.52 -10.47 -3.95
C TRP A 142 -14.88 -9.77 -2.63
N GLY A 143 -15.54 -8.62 -2.71
CA GLY A 143 -15.80 -7.76 -1.55
C GLY A 143 -14.72 -6.69 -1.31
N THR A 144 -13.79 -6.52 -2.26
CA THR A 144 -12.73 -5.49 -2.25
C THR A 144 -11.70 -5.65 -1.14
N GLY A 145 -10.89 -4.61 -0.87
CA GLY A 145 -9.94 -4.59 0.24
C GLY A 145 -10.60 -4.64 1.61
N TRP A 146 -11.87 -4.21 1.70
CA TRP A 146 -12.66 -4.39 2.91
C TRP A 146 -12.74 -5.86 3.31
N GLU A 147 -13.23 -6.72 2.44
CA GLU A 147 -13.38 -8.16 2.70
C GLU A 147 -12.03 -8.82 2.97
N LEU A 148 -10.99 -8.42 2.24
CA LEU A 148 -9.63 -8.89 2.50
C LEU A 148 -9.21 -8.63 3.94
N ALA A 149 -9.42 -7.41 4.44
CA ALA A 149 -9.08 -7.05 5.80
C ALA A 149 -9.94 -7.80 6.82
N GLU A 150 -11.27 -7.87 6.63
CA GLU A 150 -12.19 -8.58 7.54
C GLU A 150 -11.83 -10.06 7.67
N VAL A 151 -11.63 -10.76 6.54
CA VAL A 151 -11.24 -12.17 6.55
C VAL A 151 -9.96 -12.41 7.35
N LEU A 152 -8.93 -11.59 7.14
CA LEU A 152 -7.66 -11.75 7.85
C LEU A 152 -7.77 -11.38 9.34
N ILE A 153 -8.56 -10.37 9.68
CA ILE A 153 -8.85 -9.99 11.07
C ILE A 153 -9.60 -11.12 11.79
N ASP A 154 -10.58 -11.74 11.13
CA ASP A 154 -11.32 -12.87 11.70
C ASP A 154 -10.41 -14.08 11.89
N ARG A 155 -9.44 -14.30 10.98
CA ARG A 155 -8.40 -15.32 11.17
C ARG A 155 -7.52 -15.05 12.38
N LEU A 156 -7.14 -13.80 12.64
CA LEU A 156 -6.42 -13.46 13.86
C LEU A 156 -7.24 -13.75 15.12
N ARG A 157 -8.50 -13.34 15.13
CA ARG A 157 -9.41 -13.50 16.29
C ARG A 157 -9.74 -14.96 16.59
N SER A 158 -9.91 -15.76 15.54
CA SER A 158 -10.25 -17.18 15.64
C SER A 158 -9.04 -18.13 15.67
N HIS A 159 -7.81 -17.58 15.64
CA HIS A 159 -6.60 -18.40 15.60
C HIS A 159 -6.46 -19.26 16.86
N PRO A 160 -6.05 -20.55 16.76
CA PRO A 160 -5.85 -21.42 17.95
C PRO A 160 -4.92 -20.80 19.01
N ASN A 161 -3.95 -20.03 18.59
CA ASN A 161 -3.01 -19.31 19.45
C ASN A 161 -3.39 -17.83 19.70
N ALA A 162 -4.64 -17.43 19.48
CA ALA A 162 -5.07 -16.02 19.63
C ALA A 162 -4.78 -15.44 21.03
N ALA A 163 -4.74 -16.28 22.07
CA ALA A 163 -4.38 -15.86 23.43
C ALA A 163 -2.94 -15.33 23.54
N LYS A 164 -2.07 -15.57 22.54
CA LYS A 164 -0.69 -15.03 22.47
C LYS A 164 -0.60 -13.69 21.76
N LEU A 165 -1.70 -13.17 21.22
CA LEU A 165 -1.79 -11.87 20.57
C LEU A 165 -2.47 -10.87 21.51
N THR A 166 -1.85 -9.70 21.62
CA THR A 166 -2.49 -8.50 22.18
C THR A 166 -2.56 -7.43 21.11
N ILE A 167 -3.72 -6.80 20.91
CA ILE A 167 -3.87 -5.67 20.01
C ILE A 167 -4.20 -4.44 20.84
N LYS A 168 -3.46 -3.36 20.63
CA LYS A 168 -3.66 -2.07 21.28
C LYS A 168 -3.95 -1.02 20.23
N PHE A 169 -5.11 -0.42 20.32
CA PHE A 169 -5.57 0.66 19.44
C PHE A 169 -5.33 2.02 20.07
N CYS A 170 -5.36 3.06 19.26
CA CYS A 170 -5.07 4.43 19.65
C CYS A 170 -3.64 4.58 20.23
N HIS A 171 -2.71 3.72 19.85
CA HIS A 171 -1.34 3.71 20.36
C HIS A 171 -0.38 4.28 19.31
N PHE A 172 -0.06 5.56 19.46
CA PHE A 172 0.94 6.25 18.63
C PHE A 172 2.35 5.93 19.12
N VAL A 173 3.13 5.24 18.29
CA VAL A 173 4.56 4.99 18.59
C VAL A 173 5.37 6.20 18.17
N GLU A 174 6.09 6.79 19.13
CA GLU A 174 6.87 8.01 18.94
C GLU A 174 8.34 7.72 18.67
N ASP A 175 8.92 6.70 19.34
CA ASP A 175 10.34 6.40 19.20
C ASP A 175 10.66 4.93 19.55
N PHE A 176 11.90 4.51 19.23
CA PHE A 176 12.43 3.21 19.60
C PHE A 176 13.19 3.27 20.91
N ILE A 177 13.15 2.17 21.67
CA ILE A 177 14.04 1.94 22.81
C ILE A 177 15.30 1.29 22.26
N VAL A 178 16.44 1.94 22.47
CA VAL A 178 17.73 1.45 21.98
C VAL A 178 18.67 1.21 23.15
N GLU A 179 19.17 -0.01 23.28
CA GLU A 179 20.18 -0.37 24.27
C GLU A 179 21.39 -0.99 23.56
N ARG A 180 22.57 -0.43 23.79
CA ARG A 180 23.85 -0.90 23.20
C ARG A 180 23.81 -1.04 21.69
N GLY A 181 23.15 -0.10 21.00
CA GLY A 181 23.01 -0.10 19.52
C GLY A 181 21.99 -1.10 18.98
N LYS A 182 21.19 -1.75 19.81
CA LYS A 182 20.12 -2.66 19.42
C LYS A 182 18.77 -2.05 19.79
N VAL A 183 17.83 -2.07 18.85
CA VAL A 183 16.43 -1.74 19.13
C VAL A 183 15.81 -2.89 19.93
N ILE A 184 15.30 -2.58 21.13
CA ILE A 184 14.73 -3.53 22.09
C ILE A 184 13.28 -3.22 22.45
N GLY A 185 12.61 -2.36 21.70
CA GLY A 185 11.24 -1.97 21.94
C GLY A 185 10.90 -0.61 21.38
N CYS A 186 9.78 -0.06 21.85
CA CYS A 186 9.29 1.25 21.44
C CYS A 186 8.57 1.95 22.61
N THR A 187 8.47 3.29 22.50
CA THR A 187 7.71 4.16 23.39
C THR A 187 6.69 4.96 22.58
N GLY A 188 5.66 5.48 23.25
CA GLY A 188 4.68 6.31 22.61
C GLY A 188 3.54 6.73 23.53
N MET A 189 2.45 7.19 22.92
CA MET A 189 1.25 7.69 23.60
C MET A 189 0.04 6.81 23.29
N ASP A 190 -0.67 6.40 24.31
CA ASP A 190 -2.06 5.97 24.23
C ASP A 190 -2.93 7.23 24.07
N GLU A 191 -3.26 7.57 22.83
CA GLU A 191 -3.99 8.79 22.48
C GLU A 191 -5.44 8.80 23.03
N ALA A 192 -6.01 7.62 23.34
CA ALA A 192 -7.33 7.51 23.93
C ALA A 192 -7.35 7.95 25.42
N ASN A 193 -6.30 7.64 26.15
CA ASN A 193 -6.19 7.90 27.58
C ASN A 193 -5.23 9.03 27.92
N ASN A 194 -4.51 9.56 26.93
CA ASN A 194 -3.41 10.52 27.09
C ASN A 194 -2.34 10.05 28.09
N GLU A 195 -1.95 8.77 27.99
CA GLU A 195 -0.97 8.13 28.83
C GLU A 195 0.22 7.63 28.00
N GLY A 196 1.45 7.88 28.49
CA GLY A 196 2.65 7.30 27.88
C GLY A 196 2.69 5.78 28.05
N PHE A 197 3.24 5.07 27.09
CA PHE A 197 3.51 3.64 27.19
C PHE A 197 4.92 3.27 26.75
N GLU A 198 5.35 2.10 27.19
CA GLU A 198 6.59 1.45 26.79
C GLU A 198 6.30 -0.02 26.46
N VAL A 199 6.82 -0.52 25.33
CA VAL A 199 6.81 -1.95 25.00
C VAL A 199 8.23 -2.42 24.79
N LYS A 200 8.70 -3.36 25.61
CA LYS A 200 9.98 -4.05 25.42
C LYS A 200 9.76 -5.34 24.62
N ALA A 201 10.60 -5.56 23.62
CA ALA A 201 10.51 -6.72 22.76
C ALA A 201 11.89 -7.15 22.24
N ASP A 202 12.04 -8.43 21.95
CA ASP A 202 13.27 -8.96 21.33
C ASP A 202 13.38 -8.56 19.86
N THR A 203 12.23 -8.34 19.20
CA THR A 203 12.12 -7.90 17.80
C THR A 203 11.04 -6.83 17.66
N VAL A 204 11.34 -5.79 16.87
CA VAL A 204 10.41 -4.73 16.48
C VAL A 204 10.16 -4.82 14.98
N VAL A 205 8.90 -4.93 14.58
CA VAL A 205 8.47 -4.92 13.17
C VAL A 205 7.76 -3.60 12.91
N VAL A 206 8.25 -2.82 11.93
CA VAL A 206 7.63 -1.57 11.51
C VAL A 206 6.77 -1.85 10.28
N ALA A 207 5.45 -1.70 10.42
CA ALA A 207 4.44 -1.98 9.40
C ALA A 207 3.46 -0.79 9.22
N THR A 208 3.98 0.44 9.31
CA THR A 208 3.20 1.69 9.41
C THR A 208 2.77 2.28 8.06
N GLY A 209 2.98 1.57 6.98
CA GLY A 209 2.66 2.05 5.63
C GLY A 209 3.66 3.07 5.08
N GLY A 210 3.22 3.92 4.15
CA GLY A 210 4.05 4.89 3.46
C GLY A 210 4.03 6.30 4.05
N ILE A 211 4.19 7.31 3.16
CA ILE A 211 4.23 8.74 3.53
C ILE A 211 2.97 9.51 3.09
N ASN A 212 2.11 8.90 2.29
CA ASN A 212 1.05 9.62 1.57
C ASN A 212 -0.06 10.18 2.46
N GLY A 213 -0.09 9.80 3.75
CA GLY A 213 -0.92 10.44 4.76
C GLY A 213 -0.49 11.87 5.09
N ASN A 214 0.77 12.22 4.82
CA ASN A 214 1.35 13.52 5.06
C ASN A 214 1.60 14.27 3.73
N LEU A 215 0.73 15.22 3.38
CA LEU A 215 0.83 15.96 2.13
C LEU A 215 2.07 16.88 2.04
N GLU A 216 2.64 17.29 3.14
CA GLU A 216 3.91 18.04 3.14
C GLU A 216 5.06 17.15 2.70
N LYS A 217 5.12 15.90 3.22
CA LYS A 217 6.10 14.90 2.77
C LYS A 217 5.88 14.48 1.32
N VAL A 218 4.62 14.35 0.89
CA VAL A 218 4.28 14.10 -0.51
C VAL A 218 4.85 15.18 -1.40
N ARG A 219 4.65 16.47 -1.06
CA ARG A 219 5.18 17.60 -1.82
C ARG A 219 6.70 17.69 -1.78
N ALA A 220 7.31 17.43 -0.64
CA ALA A 220 8.77 17.45 -0.48
C ALA A 220 9.48 16.35 -1.28
N ASN A 221 8.77 15.27 -1.58
CA ASN A 221 9.24 14.14 -2.40
C ASN A 221 8.47 14.03 -3.72
N TRP A 222 8.03 15.16 -4.29
CA TRP A 222 7.36 15.16 -5.57
C TRP A 222 8.30 14.70 -6.68
N PRO A 223 7.87 13.88 -7.66
CA PRO A 223 8.74 13.42 -8.73
C PRO A 223 9.41 14.59 -9.46
N ALA A 224 10.73 14.54 -9.60
CA ALA A 224 11.53 15.65 -10.09
C ALA A 224 11.30 15.95 -11.59
N ASP A 225 10.88 14.97 -12.35
CA ASP A 225 10.55 15.04 -13.78
C ASP A 225 9.11 15.52 -14.05
N TRP A 226 8.29 15.62 -13.01
CA TRP A 226 6.94 16.17 -13.12
C TRP A 226 6.96 17.68 -12.96
N ALA A 227 5.93 18.36 -13.48
CA ALA A 227 5.71 19.76 -13.14
C ALA A 227 5.45 19.93 -11.63
N SER A 228 5.53 21.14 -11.15
CA SER A 228 5.26 21.44 -9.74
C SER A 228 3.95 20.81 -9.28
N PRO A 229 3.88 20.32 -8.03
CA PRO A 229 2.66 19.72 -7.52
C PRO A 229 1.49 20.71 -7.57
N PRO A 230 0.27 20.27 -7.90
CA PRO A 230 -0.90 21.14 -7.94
C PRO A 230 -1.14 21.79 -6.57
N GLU A 231 -1.75 22.99 -6.58
CA GLU A 231 -2.08 23.72 -5.35
C GLU A 231 -2.90 22.87 -4.39
N VAL A 232 -3.88 22.14 -4.91
CA VAL A 232 -4.74 21.24 -4.15
C VAL A 232 -4.43 19.80 -4.52
N ILE A 233 -3.94 19.02 -3.55
CA ILE A 233 -3.83 17.55 -3.65
C ILE A 233 -4.90 16.96 -2.73
N LEU A 234 -5.79 16.13 -3.28
CA LEU A 234 -6.72 15.35 -2.47
C LEU A 234 -6.01 14.12 -1.92
N ASN A 235 -6.23 13.84 -0.64
CA ASN A 235 -5.59 12.73 0.05
C ASN A 235 -6.54 11.52 0.16
N GLY A 236 -6.27 10.47 -0.61
CA GLY A 236 -6.99 9.19 -0.54
C GLY A 236 -6.25 8.14 0.30
N SER A 237 -5.15 8.51 0.97
CA SER A 237 -4.34 7.59 1.77
C SER A 237 -4.87 7.48 3.22
N HIS A 238 -4.20 6.65 4.01
CA HIS A 238 -4.48 6.54 5.45
C HIS A 238 -3.82 7.71 6.19
N PRO A 239 -4.53 8.44 7.08
CA PRO A 239 -4.00 9.64 7.74
C PRO A 239 -2.74 9.38 8.58
N PHE A 240 -2.60 8.18 9.13
CA PHE A 240 -1.44 7.79 9.94
C PHE A 240 -0.32 7.10 9.16
N ALA A 241 -0.45 6.95 7.84
CA ALA A 241 0.66 6.59 6.95
C ALA A 241 1.48 7.85 6.63
N ASP A 242 2.05 8.47 7.65
CA ASP A 242 2.65 9.81 7.64
C ASP A 242 4.18 9.81 7.53
N GLY A 243 4.80 8.62 7.49
CA GLY A 243 6.25 8.46 7.42
C GLY A 243 7.00 8.86 8.71
N TRP A 244 6.32 9.02 9.84
CA TRP A 244 6.97 9.35 11.11
C TRP A 244 8.06 8.34 11.50
N LEU A 245 7.73 7.05 11.48
CA LEU A 245 8.70 6.02 11.85
C LEU A 245 9.75 5.75 10.77
N HIS A 246 9.57 6.16 9.52
CA HIS A 246 10.64 6.09 8.51
C HIS A 246 11.87 6.91 8.95
N GLU A 247 11.67 8.12 9.47
CA GLU A 247 12.76 8.97 10.00
C GLU A 247 13.46 8.31 11.20
N LYS A 248 12.69 7.67 12.07
CA LYS A 248 13.25 6.94 13.23
C LYS A 248 14.04 5.71 12.80
N VAL A 249 13.59 4.99 11.77
CA VAL A 249 14.33 3.86 11.17
C VAL A 249 15.64 4.35 10.55
N VAL A 250 15.62 5.46 9.83
CA VAL A 250 16.85 6.05 9.25
C VAL A 250 17.84 6.44 10.37
N ALA A 251 17.36 7.02 11.47
CA ALA A 251 18.20 7.37 12.62
C ALA A 251 18.86 6.14 13.28
N GLN A 252 18.32 4.94 13.09
CA GLN A 252 18.90 3.67 13.53
C GLN A 252 19.73 2.96 12.44
N GLY A 253 20.04 3.64 11.34
CA GLY A 253 20.87 3.11 10.25
C GLY A 253 20.09 2.35 9.16
N GLY A 254 18.77 2.40 9.20
CA GLY A 254 17.93 1.90 8.09
C GLY A 254 18.02 2.79 6.86
N VAL A 255 17.66 2.24 5.71
CA VAL A 255 17.67 2.96 4.42
C VAL A 255 16.24 3.07 3.90
N VAL A 256 15.85 4.29 3.52
CA VAL A 256 14.58 4.60 2.87
C VAL A 256 14.90 5.18 1.50
N THR A 257 14.29 4.63 0.45
CA THR A 257 14.51 5.03 -0.95
C THR A 257 13.19 5.26 -1.65
N HIS A 258 13.22 5.95 -2.80
CA HIS A 258 12.08 6.13 -3.71
C HIS A 258 10.83 6.72 -3.05
N LEU A 259 10.98 7.71 -2.16
CA LEU A 259 9.84 8.43 -1.61
C LEU A 259 9.09 9.28 -2.66
N ASP A 260 9.72 9.51 -3.79
CA ASP A 260 9.18 10.12 -5.00
C ASP A 260 8.32 9.16 -5.84
N TRP A 261 8.43 7.85 -5.63
CA TRP A 261 7.61 6.83 -6.29
C TRP A 261 6.26 6.69 -5.60
N GLN A 262 5.47 7.74 -5.69
CA GLN A 262 4.17 7.84 -5.04
C GLN A 262 3.08 7.27 -5.93
N TRP A 263 2.09 6.64 -5.32
CA TRP A 263 0.91 6.18 -6.05
C TRP A 263 -0.11 7.32 -6.15
N ASN A 264 0.01 8.09 -7.21
CA ASN A 264 -0.89 9.20 -7.51
C ASN A 264 -1.96 8.80 -8.53
N TYR A 265 -3.11 9.47 -8.48
CA TYR A 265 -4.19 9.31 -9.43
C TYR A 265 -4.52 10.65 -10.10
N ALA A 266 -4.76 10.61 -11.43
CA ALA A 266 -4.96 11.81 -12.24
C ALA A 266 -6.30 12.51 -12.01
N ALA A 267 -7.30 11.81 -11.45
CA ALA A 267 -8.63 12.36 -11.21
C ALA A 267 -9.17 11.96 -9.84
N GLY A 268 -9.81 12.90 -9.17
CA GLY A 268 -10.42 12.67 -7.87
C GLY A 268 -11.49 13.69 -7.52
N ILE A 269 -12.31 13.35 -6.55
CA ILE A 269 -13.28 14.24 -5.93
C ILE A 269 -13.08 14.30 -4.42
N ARG A 270 -13.57 15.35 -3.80
CA ARG A 270 -13.63 15.43 -2.33
C ARG A 270 -14.53 14.31 -1.79
N HIS A 271 -14.05 13.63 -0.76
CA HIS A 271 -14.81 12.55 -0.13
C HIS A 271 -16.13 13.11 0.47
N PRO A 272 -17.30 12.52 0.21
CA PRO A 272 -18.59 13.03 0.71
C PRO A 272 -18.71 12.95 2.23
N LYS A 273 -17.94 12.09 2.89
CA LYS A 273 -17.82 11.95 4.35
C LYS A 273 -16.35 12.02 4.74
N PRO A 274 -15.73 13.21 4.75
CA PRO A 274 -14.30 13.34 4.97
C PRO A 274 -13.93 12.93 6.40
N ARG A 275 -12.81 12.22 6.54
CA ARG A 275 -12.22 11.84 7.84
C ARG A 275 -11.03 12.73 8.22
N MET A 276 -10.52 13.47 7.25
CA MET A 276 -9.37 14.35 7.40
C MET A 276 -9.47 15.52 6.42
N PRO A 277 -8.73 16.59 6.60
CA PRO A 277 -8.63 17.67 5.62
C PRO A 277 -8.21 17.13 4.25
N LEU A 278 -8.79 17.67 3.18
CA LEU A 278 -8.53 17.28 1.80
C LEU A 278 -8.76 15.78 1.50
N HIS A 279 -9.54 15.07 2.30
CA HIS A 279 -9.89 13.68 2.03
C HIS A 279 -10.53 13.54 0.64
N GLY A 280 -9.98 12.68 -0.20
CA GLY A 280 -10.38 12.47 -1.58
C GLY A 280 -10.72 11.02 -1.91
N LEU A 281 -11.46 10.88 -3.00
CA LEU A 281 -11.72 9.60 -3.65
C LEU A 281 -11.17 9.66 -5.08
N SER A 282 -10.46 8.63 -5.49
CA SER A 282 -10.07 8.47 -6.90
C SER A 282 -11.28 8.16 -7.76
N LEU A 283 -11.37 8.83 -8.92
CA LEU A 283 -12.37 8.61 -9.94
C LEU A 283 -11.70 8.10 -11.22
N ILE A 284 -10.90 7.05 -11.13
CA ILE A 284 -10.26 6.51 -12.31
C ILE A 284 -11.29 5.69 -13.09
N PRO A 285 -11.63 6.09 -14.34
CA PRO A 285 -12.47 5.27 -15.18
C PRO A 285 -11.74 3.94 -15.46
N PRO A 286 -12.43 2.79 -15.39
CA PRO A 286 -11.81 1.49 -15.59
C PRO A 286 -11.37 1.24 -17.05
N LYS A 287 -11.75 2.11 -17.97
CA LYS A 287 -11.40 2.08 -19.40
C LYS A 287 -11.01 3.49 -19.86
N SER A 288 -10.68 3.61 -21.14
CA SER A 288 -10.27 4.88 -21.73
C SER A 288 -11.29 6.00 -21.50
N ALA A 289 -10.77 7.17 -21.14
CA ALA A 289 -11.49 8.43 -21.11
C ALA A 289 -10.89 9.40 -22.11
N LEU A 290 -11.68 10.36 -22.56
CA LEU A 290 -11.14 11.50 -23.31
C LEU A 290 -10.55 12.49 -22.30
N TRP A 291 -9.23 12.65 -22.34
CA TRP A 291 -8.52 13.62 -21.52
C TRP A 291 -8.28 14.90 -22.31
N MET A 292 -8.69 16.01 -21.72
CA MET A 292 -8.59 17.34 -22.33
C MET A 292 -7.91 18.30 -21.36
N ASP A 293 -7.22 19.29 -21.90
CA ASP A 293 -6.73 20.42 -21.10
C ASP A 293 -7.86 21.35 -20.67
N SER A 294 -7.52 22.41 -19.95
CA SER A 294 -8.49 23.39 -19.46
C SER A 294 -9.17 24.20 -20.57
N SER A 295 -8.65 24.20 -21.80
CA SER A 295 -9.27 24.83 -22.98
C SER A 295 -10.22 23.92 -23.74
N GLY A 296 -10.32 22.65 -23.34
CA GLY A 296 -11.10 21.63 -24.04
C GLY A 296 -10.36 20.98 -25.21
N SER A 297 -9.06 21.23 -25.37
CA SER A 297 -8.24 20.58 -26.38
C SER A 297 -7.76 19.23 -25.87
N ARG A 298 -7.79 18.21 -26.75
CA ARG A 298 -7.34 16.86 -26.36
C ARG A 298 -5.86 16.86 -26.01
N ILE A 299 -5.52 16.27 -24.87
CA ILE A 299 -4.13 16.03 -24.49
C ILE A 299 -3.56 14.95 -25.41
N GLY A 300 -2.49 15.28 -26.11
CA GLY A 300 -1.92 14.41 -27.15
C GLY A 300 -0.39 14.45 -27.16
N PRO A 301 0.26 13.93 -28.19
CA PRO A 301 -0.27 13.48 -29.49
C PRO A 301 -0.98 12.11 -29.46
N ARG A 302 -0.63 11.22 -28.54
CA ARG A 302 -1.28 9.91 -28.38
C ARG A 302 -2.46 9.99 -27.41
N PRO A 303 -3.54 9.23 -27.62
CA PRO A 303 -4.60 9.09 -26.63
C PRO A 303 -4.03 8.58 -25.30
N MET A 304 -4.44 9.18 -24.19
CA MET A 304 -4.12 8.63 -22.87
C MET A 304 -5.19 7.61 -22.51
N VAL A 305 -4.78 6.42 -22.10
CA VAL A 305 -5.67 5.34 -21.70
C VAL A 305 -5.45 5.05 -20.21
N THR A 306 -6.47 5.27 -19.42
CA THR A 306 -6.42 5.00 -17.98
C THR A 306 -6.10 3.52 -17.73
N GLY A 307 -5.18 3.24 -16.82
CA GLY A 307 -4.76 1.89 -16.46
C GLY A 307 -3.75 1.25 -17.44
N PHE A 308 -3.24 2.00 -18.42
CA PHE A 308 -2.10 1.56 -19.23
C PHE A 308 -0.80 1.93 -18.56
N ASP A 309 -0.67 3.18 -18.12
CA ASP A 309 0.47 3.71 -17.39
C ASP A 309 -0.04 4.85 -16.50
N THR A 310 -0.34 4.53 -15.25
CA THR A 310 -0.93 5.48 -14.31
C THR A 310 0.06 6.58 -13.94
N ASN A 311 1.35 6.24 -13.81
CA ASN A 311 2.40 7.20 -13.51
C ASN A 311 2.53 8.24 -14.62
N LYS A 312 2.63 7.77 -15.87
CA LYS A 312 2.77 8.64 -17.05
C LYS A 312 1.53 9.50 -17.31
N LEU A 313 0.34 8.96 -17.00
CA LEU A 313 -0.89 9.74 -17.03
C LEU A 313 -0.84 10.91 -16.05
N CYS A 314 -0.42 10.66 -14.82
CA CYS A 314 -0.30 11.70 -13.79
C CYS A 314 0.75 12.75 -14.16
N GLU A 315 1.92 12.33 -14.63
CA GLU A 315 2.95 13.24 -15.14
C GLU A 315 2.38 14.19 -16.21
N ARG A 316 1.69 13.65 -17.21
CA ARG A 316 1.09 14.45 -18.28
C ARG A 316 0.01 15.41 -17.80
N VAL A 317 -0.80 14.98 -16.85
CA VAL A 317 -1.82 15.83 -16.23
C VAL A 317 -1.15 17.00 -15.49
N CYS A 318 -0.07 16.74 -14.75
CA CYS A 318 0.68 17.78 -14.05
C CYS A 318 1.30 18.83 -14.97
N HIS A 319 1.65 18.45 -16.21
CA HIS A 319 2.21 19.38 -17.20
C HIS A 319 1.16 20.21 -17.96
N GLN A 320 -0.14 20.03 -17.65
CA GLN A 320 -1.17 20.81 -18.35
C GLN A 320 -1.25 22.26 -17.83
N PRO A 321 -1.59 23.23 -18.70
CA PRO A 321 -1.84 24.61 -18.27
C PRO A 321 -2.90 24.66 -17.15
N HIS A 322 -2.71 25.59 -16.22
CA HIS A 322 -3.61 25.84 -15.11
C HIS A 322 -3.79 24.71 -14.09
N GLY A 323 -2.97 23.65 -14.16
CA GLY A 323 -2.92 22.60 -13.16
C GLY A 323 -4.18 21.74 -13.00
N TYR A 324 -5.07 21.72 -14.00
CA TYR A 324 -6.21 20.81 -14.03
C TYR A 324 -6.55 20.34 -15.45
N THR A 325 -7.28 19.25 -15.52
CA THR A 325 -7.74 18.63 -16.76
C THR A 325 -9.22 18.32 -16.69
N LEU A 326 -9.81 18.13 -17.87
CA LEU A 326 -11.16 17.61 -18.02
C LEU A 326 -11.07 16.16 -18.50
N SER A 327 -11.83 15.29 -17.87
CA SER A 327 -11.91 13.88 -18.27
C SER A 327 -13.36 13.54 -18.57
N LEU A 328 -13.64 13.15 -19.82
CA LEU A 328 -14.95 12.65 -20.22
C LEU A 328 -14.93 11.13 -20.19
N ILE A 329 -15.73 10.56 -19.31
CA ILE A 329 -15.98 9.14 -19.25
C ILE A 329 -17.08 8.82 -20.23
N HIS A 330 -16.87 7.83 -21.10
CA HIS A 330 -17.98 7.29 -21.89
C HIS A 330 -19.02 6.66 -20.97
N ILE A 331 -20.17 7.25 -20.99
CA ILE A 331 -21.39 6.68 -20.40
C ILE A 331 -21.96 5.66 -21.38
#